data_f25de149e03ae41142997e3ebc2cc20f
#
_entry.id   f25de149e03ae41142997e3ebc2cc20f
#
_cell.length_a   1.000
_cell.length_b   1.000
_cell.length_c   1.000
_cell.angle_alpha   90.00
_cell.angle_beta   90.00
_cell.angle_gamma   90.00
#
_symmetry.space_group_name_H-M   'P 1'
#
loop_
_entity.id
_entity.type
_entity.pdbx_description
1 polymer ?
#
loop_
_entity_poly.entity_id
_entity_poly.type
_entity_poly.pdbx_seq_one_letter_code
_entity_poly.pdbx_strand_id
1 'polypeptide(L)'
;MQELIAKTAEEEGILRENILCAGSSRGGMGALYHGLLGNYALVSMDPVVDRSFWLQSADVQLMFDCIPVSFVDTLNQLLEKTNLSAEKIQVITSPQVPITYPFIIQLKTWKLALKTYRMKLTDEQFDYQPYGGKMHGDFVNRNIPLLLMKINEFLYGCDSIENTIDEKTL
;
A
#
# COMPACT_ATOMS: atom_id res chain seq x y z
N MET A 1 7.29 -15.34 7.35
CA MET A 1 6.73 -14.88 6.05
C MET A 1 7.78 -14.92 4.94
N GLN A 2 8.98 -14.30 5.06
CA GLN A 2 10.01 -14.32 4.01
C GLN A 2 10.42 -15.74 3.60
N GLU A 3 10.66 -16.62 4.57
CA GLU A 3 10.98 -18.03 4.30
C GLU A 3 9.86 -18.75 3.55
N LEU A 4 8.60 -18.46 3.89
CA LEU A 4 7.45 -19.03 3.18
C LEU A 4 7.41 -18.56 1.72
N ILE A 5 7.59 -17.25 1.48
CA ILE A 5 7.61 -16.70 0.12
C ILE A 5 8.76 -17.34 -0.68
N ALA A 6 9.96 -17.39 -0.11
CA ALA A 6 11.13 -17.94 -0.78
C ALA A 6 10.95 -19.44 -1.11
N LYS A 7 10.46 -20.21 -0.13
CA LYS A 7 10.20 -21.64 -0.30
C LYS A 7 9.15 -21.90 -1.39
N THR A 8 8.02 -21.19 -1.34
CA THR A 8 6.95 -21.34 -2.35
C THR A 8 7.47 -20.96 -3.74
N ALA A 9 8.24 -19.86 -3.86
CA ALA A 9 8.80 -19.44 -5.13
C ALA A 9 9.77 -20.49 -5.70
N GLU A 10 10.60 -21.11 -4.86
CA GLU A 10 11.50 -22.19 -5.25
C GLU A 10 10.73 -23.44 -5.69
N GLU A 11 9.75 -23.90 -4.92
CA GLU A 11 8.92 -25.07 -5.22
C GLU A 11 8.13 -24.91 -6.53
N GLU A 12 7.66 -23.70 -6.84
CA GLU A 12 6.86 -23.39 -8.04
C GLU A 12 7.72 -22.85 -9.21
N GLY A 13 9.03 -22.73 -9.04
CA GLY A 13 9.94 -22.21 -10.08
C GLY A 13 9.70 -20.73 -10.41
N ILE A 14 9.18 -19.94 -9.46
CA ILE A 14 8.86 -18.52 -9.66
C ILE A 14 10.13 -17.67 -9.46
N LEU A 15 10.48 -16.89 -10.46
CA LEU A 15 11.59 -15.94 -10.35
C LEU A 15 11.22 -14.77 -9.40
N ARG A 16 12.22 -14.24 -8.72
CA ARG A 16 12.05 -13.14 -7.76
C ARG A 16 11.36 -11.91 -8.36
N GLU A 17 11.71 -11.56 -9.59
CA GLU A 17 11.12 -10.44 -10.33
C GLU A 17 9.62 -10.61 -10.63
N ASN A 18 9.11 -11.84 -10.54
CA ASN A 18 7.71 -12.20 -10.77
C ASN A 18 6.92 -12.28 -9.44
N ILE A 19 7.51 -11.84 -8.32
CA ILE A 19 6.82 -11.77 -7.03
C ILE A 19 6.34 -10.35 -6.79
N LEU A 20 5.04 -10.20 -6.51
CA LEU A 20 4.40 -8.96 -6.11
C LEU A 20 3.85 -9.07 -4.69
N CYS A 21 4.24 -8.14 -3.83
CA CYS A 21 3.59 -7.92 -2.54
C CYS A 21 2.53 -6.82 -2.69
N ALA A 22 1.25 -7.16 -2.50
CA ALA A 22 0.16 -6.18 -2.63
C ALA A 22 -0.73 -6.18 -1.39
N GLY A 23 -1.23 -5.01 -1.02
CA GLY A 23 -2.15 -4.89 0.10
C GLY A 23 -2.60 -3.46 0.40
N SER A 24 -3.59 -3.35 1.28
CA SER A 24 -4.13 -2.08 1.77
C SER A 24 -4.12 -2.02 3.29
N SER A 25 -4.12 -0.81 3.85
CA SER A 25 -4.17 -0.60 5.30
C SER A 25 -3.04 -1.35 6.03
N ARG A 26 -3.35 -2.24 6.97
CA ARG A 26 -2.38 -3.13 7.63
C ARG A 26 -1.71 -4.09 6.63
N GLY A 27 -2.49 -4.63 5.69
CA GLY A 27 -1.97 -5.42 4.59
C GLY A 27 -1.02 -4.61 3.70
N GLY A 28 -1.30 -3.32 3.50
CA GLY A 28 -0.42 -2.38 2.81
C GLY A 28 0.93 -2.20 3.52
N MET A 29 0.92 -2.09 4.85
CA MET A 29 2.16 -2.07 5.64
C MET A 29 2.92 -3.39 5.51
N GLY A 30 2.21 -4.53 5.56
CA GLY A 30 2.82 -5.84 5.34
C GLY A 30 3.44 -5.97 3.95
N ALA A 31 2.74 -5.51 2.90
CA ALA A 31 3.24 -5.50 1.53
C ALA A 31 4.50 -4.63 1.41
N LEU A 32 4.49 -3.44 2.00
CA LEU A 32 5.63 -2.53 1.99
C LEU A 32 6.84 -3.15 2.72
N TYR A 33 6.65 -3.66 3.93
CA TYR A 33 7.72 -4.26 4.72
C TYR A 33 8.32 -5.50 4.04
N HIS A 34 7.45 -6.45 3.65
CA HIS A 34 7.92 -7.72 3.06
C HIS A 34 8.45 -7.55 1.64
N GLY A 35 7.86 -6.64 0.85
CA GLY A 35 8.36 -6.31 -0.48
C GLY A 35 9.76 -5.72 -0.42
N LEU A 36 9.99 -4.73 0.44
CA LEU A 36 11.31 -4.12 0.62
C LEU A 36 12.34 -5.12 1.18
N LEU A 37 11.95 -5.90 2.20
CA LEU A 37 12.85 -6.88 2.82
C LEU A 37 13.29 -7.98 1.85
N GLY A 38 12.38 -8.44 0.98
CA GLY A 38 12.65 -9.48 -0.02
C GLY A 38 13.15 -8.96 -1.37
N ASN A 39 13.22 -7.63 -1.57
CA ASN A 39 13.41 -6.99 -2.88
C ASN A 39 12.39 -7.52 -3.92
N TYR A 40 11.11 -7.59 -3.54
CA TYR A 40 9.99 -7.91 -4.41
C TYR A 40 9.27 -6.64 -4.85
N ALA A 41 8.71 -6.62 -6.05
CA ALA A 41 7.81 -5.55 -6.45
C ALA A 41 6.65 -5.42 -5.45
N LEU A 42 6.18 -4.19 -5.21
CA LEU A 42 5.12 -3.99 -4.24
C LEU A 42 4.14 -2.89 -4.63
N VAL A 43 2.89 -3.09 -4.22
CA VAL A 43 1.82 -2.08 -4.29
C VAL A 43 1.16 -1.99 -2.91
N SER A 44 1.31 -0.84 -2.28
CA SER A 44 0.81 -0.57 -0.94
C SER A 44 -0.20 0.58 -0.96
N MET A 45 -1.43 0.28 -0.59
CA MET A 45 -2.50 1.29 -0.54
C MET A 45 -2.77 1.72 0.89
N ASP A 46 -2.55 3.00 1.13
CA ASP A 46 -2.74 3.71 2.39
C ASP A 46 -2.23 2.91 3.60
N PRO A 47 -0.91 2.56 3.60
CA PRO A 47 -0.34 1.70 4.63
C PRO A 47 -0.40 2.33 6.01
N VAL A 48 -0.75 1.54 7.01
CA VAL A 48 -0.66 1.94 8.42
C VAL A 48 0.79 1.77 8.89
N VAL A 49 1.62 2.76 8.59
CA VAL A 49 3.06 2.76 8.97
C VAL A 49 3.30 3.28 10.37
N ASP A 50 2.29 3.92 10.98
CA ASP A 50 2.29 4.38 12.36
C ASP A 50 0.91 4.16 12.97
N ARG A 51 0.86 3.64 14.19
CA ARG A 51 -0.39 3.31 14.88
C ARG A 51 -0.74 4.25 16.03
N SER A 52 -0.03 5.36 16.19
CA SER A 52 -0.24 6.29 17.31
C SER A 52 -1.69 6.75 17.42
N PHE A 53 -2.36 6.95 16.30
CA PHE A 53 -3.78 7.31 16.27
C PHE A 53 -4.65 6.23 16.93
N TRP A 54 -4.43 4.96 16.61
CA TRP A 54 -5.26 3.86 17.12
C TRP A 54 -5.02 3.57 18.59
N LEU A 55 -3.87 3.98 19.16
CA LEU A 55 -3.61 3.84 20.61
C LEU A 55 -4.56 4.70 21.47
N GLN A 56 -5.22 5.68 20.85
CA GLN A 56 -6.15 6.58 21.53
C GLN A 56 -7.62 6.18 21.32
N SER A 57 -7.88 5.15 20.51
CA SER A 57 -9.23 4.71 20.17
C SER A 57 -9.58 3.37 20.82
N ALA A 58 -10.90 3.07 20.94
CA ALA A 58 -11.38 1.77 21.42
C ALA A 58 -11.00 0.60 20.49
N ASP A 59 -10.58 0.89 19.24
CA ASP A 59 -10.15 -0.10 18.25
C ASP A 59 -8.72 -0.60 18.47
N VAL A 60 -8.10 -0.20 19.57
CA VAL A 60 -6.74 -0.60 19.99
C VAL A 60 -6.54 -2.12 19.97
N GLN A 61 -7.56 -2.90 20.32
CA GLN A 61 -7.48 -4.36 20.40
C GLN A 61 -7.11 -5.04 19.07
N LEU A 62 -7.44 -4.42 17.93
CA LEU A 62 -7.12 -4.97 16.60
C LEU A 62 -5.65 -4.78 16.20
N MET A 63 -4.91 -3.94 16.92
CA MET A 63 -3.54 -3.56 16.59
C MET A 63 -2.51 -3.93 17.67
N PHE A 64 -2.96 -4.59 18.77
CA PHE A 64 -2.07 -4.96 19.86
C PHE A 64 -0.99 -5.94 19.38
N ASP A 65 0.24 -5.63 19.71
CA ASP A 65 1.44 -6.48 19.62
C ASP A 65 1.90 -6.93 18.23
N CYS A 66 1.11 -6.71 17.17
CA CYS A 66 1.49 -7.15 15.83
C CYS A 66 2.44 -6.18 15.10
N ILE A 67 2.48 -4.93 15.53
CA ILE A 67 3.21 -3.86 14.83
C ILE A 67 3.83 -2.91 15.87
N PRO A 68 5.10 -2.50 15.77
CA PRO A 68 5.65 -1.39 16.56
C PRO A 68 4.76 -0.14 16.44
N VAL A 69 4.88 0.78 17.39
CA VAL A 69 4.11 2.04 17.34
C VAL A 69 4.36 2.78 16.04
N SER A 70 5.63 2.84 15.60
CA SER A 70 5.99 3.40 14.30
C SER A 70 6.98 2.48 13.56
N PHE A 71 6.74 2.31 12.26
CA PHE A 71 7.61 1.59 11.33
C PHE A 71 8.40 2.52 10.42
N VAL A 72 8.23 3.84 10.53
CA VAL A 72 8.80 4.82 9.61
C VAL A 72 10.32 4.65 9.49
N ASP A 73 11.03 4.57 10.61
CA ASP A 73 12.50 4.42 10.60
C ASP A 73 12.93 3.08 9.99
N THR A 74 12.25 1.99 10.34
CA THR A 74 12.54 0.66 9.79
C THR A 74 12.34 0.64 8.28
N LEU A 75 11.23 1.20 7.79
CA LEU A 75 10.93 1.27 6.36
C LEU A 75 11.93 2.16 5.63
N ASN A 76 12.33 3.28 6.22
CA ASN A 76 13.35 4.17 5.66
C ASN A 76 14.72 3.47 5.53
N GLN A 77 15.10 2.66 6.51
CA GLN A 77 16.32 1.84 6.42
C GLN A 77 16.22 0.77 5.32
N LEU A 78 15.05 0.16 5.15
CA LEU A 78 14.83 -0.81 4.07
C LEU A 78 14.83 -0.14 2.70
N LEU A 79 14.22 1.05 2.57
CA LEU A 79 14.25 1.86 1.35
C LEU A 79 15.67 2.27 0.94
N GLU A 80 16.56 2.49 1.90
CA GLU A 80 17.97 2.76 1.58
C GLU A 80 18.70 1.54 1.03
N LYS A 81 18.39 0.37 1.56
CA LYS A 81 19.08 -0.89 1.25
C LYS A 81 18.54 -1.60 0.01
N THR A 82 17.29 -1.30 -0.39
CA THR A 82 16.67 -1.98 -1.53
C THR A 82 17.33 -1.61 -2.84
N ASN A 83 17.42 -2.59 -3.75
CA ASN A 83 17.87 -2.41 -5.14
C ASN A 83 16.70 -2.20 -6.11
N LEU A 84 15.46 -2.14 -5.60
CA LEU A 84 14.29 -1.91 -6.44
C LEU A 84 14.29 -0.48 -6.99
N SER A 85 13.87 -0.31 -8.23
CA SER A 85 13.56 1.00 -8.79
C SER A 85 12.28 1.56 -8.15
N ALA A 86 12.12 2.87 -8.16
CA ALA A 86 10.96 3.53 -7.54
C ALA A 86 9.63 3.03 -8.14
N GLU A 87 9.58 2.73 -9.43
CA GLU A 87 8.37 2.23 -10.12
C GLU A 87 7.89 0.89 -9.57
N LYS A 88 8.82 0.08 -9.03
CA LYS A 88 8.52 -1.21 -8.40
C LYS A 88 8.07 -1.07 -6.94
N ILE A 89 8.16 0.13 -6.36
CA ILE A 89 7.75 0.45 -4.98
C ILE A 89 6.60 1.45 -5.05
N GLN A 90 5.39 0.97 -5.28
CA GLN A 90 4.23 1.84 -5.44
C GLN A 90 3.49 2.02 -4.13
N VAL A 91 3.31 3.27 -3.71
CA VAL A 91 2.50 3.64 -2.54
C VAL A 91 1.38 4.56 -2.99
N ILE A 92 0.15 4.18 -2.68
CA ILE A 92 -1.08 4.91 -3.04
C ILE A 92 -1.70 5.44 -1.75
N THR A 93 -1.98 6.74 -1.67
CA THR A 93 -2.55 7.35 -0.47
C THR A 93 -3.34 8.62 -0.81
N SER A 94 -3.88 9.30 0.20
CA SER A 94 -4.57 10.60 0.05
C SER A 94 -4.14 11.59 1.12
N PRO A 95 -3.85 12.85 0.74
CA PRO A 95 -3.61 13.93 1.70
C PRO A 95 -4.81 14.19 2.64
N GLN A 96 -5.99 13.69 2.28
CA GLN A 96 -7.22 13.83 3.06
C GLN A 96 -7.38 12.75 4.13
N VAL A 97 -6.43 11.81 4.26
CA VAL A 97 -6.42 10.79 5.33
C VAL A 97 -5.45 11.21 6.43
N PRO A 98 -5.92 11.87 7.48
CA PRO A 98 -5.05 12.53 8.47
C PRO A 98 -4.31 11.54 9.39
N ILE A 99 -4.73 10.28 9.42
CA ILE A 99 -4.17 9.28 10.33
C ILE A 99 -3.04 8.45 9.71
N THR A 100 -2.88 8.47 8.39
CA THR A 100 -1.84 7.70 7.68
C THR A 100 -0.93 8.61 6.86
N TYR A 101 -1.48 9.57 6.14
CA TYR A 101 -0.73 10.42 5.22
C TYR A 101 0.47 11.16 5.87
N PRO A 102 0.35 11.79 7.08
CA PRO A 102 1.46 12.47 7.72
C PRO A 102 2.66 11.58 8.05
N PHE A 103 2.44 10.28 8.18
CA PHE A 103 3.50 9.31 8.43
C PHE A 103 4.05 8.73 7.12
N ILE A 104 3.20 8.54 6.11
CA ILE A 104 3.61 8.06 4.78
C ILE A 104 4.58 9.05 4.14
N ILE A 105 4.35 10.36 4.25
CA ILE A 105 5.25 11.38 3.69
C ILE A 105 6.59 11.52 4.44
N GLN A 106 6.76 10.88 5.61
CA GLN A 106 8.03 10.76 6.31
C GLN A 106 8.91 9.63 5.76
N LEU A 107 8.35 8.77 4.93
CA LEU A 107 9.14 7.79 4.19
C LEU A 107 10.02 8.51 3.16
N LYS A 108 11.11 7.86 2.76
CA LYS A 108 12.00 8.37 1.69
C LYS A 108 11.29 8.35 0.34
N THR A 109 10.41 9.33 0.12
CA THR A 109 9.50 9.39 -1.03
C THR A 109 10.19 9.40 -2.37
N TRP A 110 11.46 9.84 -2.44
CA TRP A 110 12.27 9.77 -3.67
C TRP A 110 12.72 8.34 -4.05
N LYS A 111 12.55 7.38 -3.15
CA LYS A 111 12.85 5.97 -3.35
C LYS A 111 11.62 5.14 -3.76
N LEU A 112 10.46 5.76 -3.87
CA LEU A 112 9.21 5.07 -4.17
C LEU A 112 8.32 5.91 -5.09
N ALA A 113 7.44 5.25 -5.83
CA ALA A 113 6.41 5.93 -6.64
C ALA A 113 5.20 6.25 -5.74
N LEU A 114 5.24 7.43 -5.11
CA LEU A 114 4.11 7.92 -4.30
C LEU A 114 3.02 8.51 -5.20
N LYS A 115 1.84 7.89 -5.18
CA LYS A 115 0.66 8.36 -5.91
C LYS A 115 -0.39 8.85 -4.91
N THR A 116 -0.77 10.11 -5.06
CA THR A 116 -1.78 10.73 -4.19
C THR A 116 -3.07 10.98 -4.96
N TYR A 117 -4.19 10.58 -4.38
CA TYR A 117 -5.52 10.79 -4.93
C TYR A 117 -6.37 11.61 -3.96
N ARG A 118 -7.14 12.56 -4.48
CA ARG A 118 -8.13 13.28 -3.69
C ARG A 118 -9.46 12.56 -3.74
N MET A 119 -10.07 12.37 -2.57
CA MET A 119 -11.45 11.89 -2.47
C MET A 119 -12.41 13.07 -2.73
N LYS A 120 -13.51 12.79 -3.40
CA LYS A 120 -14.65 13.71 -3.40
C LYS A 120 -15.37 13.53 -2.05
N LEU A 121 -15.13 14.46 -1.13
CA LEU A 121 -15.78 14.45 0.18
C LEU A 121 -17.21 14.97 0.04
N THR A 122 -18.16 14.36 0.76
CA THR A 122 -19.50 14.89 0.98
C THR A 122 -19.47 15.84 2.16
N ASP A 123 -20.45 16.76 2.28
CA ASP A 123 -20.53 17.72 3.38
C ASP A 123 -20.54 17.04 4.76
N GLU A 124 -21.20 15.88 4.87
CA GLU A 124 -21.18 15.05 6.07
C GLU A 124 -19.79 14.52 6.46
N GLN A 125 -18.86 14.42 5.51
CA GLN A 125 -17.49 13.96 5.76
C GLN A 125 -16.57 15.08 6.27
N PHE A 126 -16.92 16.35 6.01
CA PHE A 126 -16.19 17.50 6.56
C PHE A 126 -16.43 17.69 8.05
N ASP A 127 -17.63 17.40 8.53
CA ASP A 127 -18.00 17.52 9.96
C ASP A 127 -17.46 16.37 10.83
N TYR A 128 -16.82 15.36 10.21
CA TYR A 128 -16.34 14.15 10.88
C TYR A 128 -14.91 14.29 11.43
N GLN A 129 -14.56 15.44 11.97
CA GLN A 129 -13.44 15.55 12.91
C GLN A 129 -13.94 15.04 14.28
N PRO A 130 -13.50 13.91 14.77
CA PRO A 130 -12.14 13.41 14.97
C PRO A 130 -11.85 12.01 14.41
N TYR A 131 -12.62 11.51 13.45
CA TYR A 131 -12.55 10.10 13.04
C TYR A 131 -11.77 9.87 11.72
N GLY A 132 -10.48 10.18 11.75
CA GLY A 132 -9.57 9.84 10.63
C GLY A 132 -9.62 8.39 10.19
N GLY A 133 -10.06 7.46 11.07
CA GLY A 133 -10.25 6.05 10.75
C GLY A 133 -11.33 5.81 9.69
N LYS A 134 -12.43 6.57 9.72
CA LYS A 134 -13.48 6.45 8.69
C LYS A 134 -12.96 6.91 7.32
N MET A 135 -12.22 8.02 7.27
CA MET A 135 -11.63 8.52 6.02
C MET A 135 -10.62 7.52 5.43
N HIS A 136 -9.85 6.85 6.28
CA HIS A 136 -8.95 5.78 5.88
C HIS A 136 -9.73 4.60 5.25
N GLY A 137 -10.76 4.11 5.93
CA GLY A 137 -11.61 3.03 5.44
C GLY A 137 -12.30 3.39 4.12
N ASP A 138 -12.86 4.60 4.03
CA ASP A 138 -13.52 5.10 2.81
C ASP A 138 -12.52 5.22 1.65
N PHE A 139 -11.32 5.73 1.90
CA PHE A 139 -10.28 5.82 0.88
C PHE A 139 -9.90 4.44 0.35
N VAL A 140 -9.61 3.50 1.25
CA VAL A 140 -9.25 2.12 0.87
C VAL A 140 -10.38 1.48 0.07
N ASN A 141 -11.60 1.47 0.59
CA ASN A 141 -12.75 0.79 -0.04
C ASN A 141 -13.06 1.34 -1.44
N ARG A 142 -13.00 2.66 -1.63
CA ARG A 142 -13.27 3.30 -2.93
C ARG A 142 -12.17 3.08 -3.96
N ASN A 143 -10.96 2.76 -3.52
CA ASN A 143 -9.80 2.62 -4.39
C ASN A 143 -9.33 1.15 -4.57
N ILE A 144 -10.08 0.16 -4.07
CA ILE A 144 -9.81 -1.26 -4.34
C ILE A 144 -9.67 -1.53 -5.86
N PRO A 145 -10.52 -1.00 -6.75
CA PRO A 145 -10.34 -1.19 -8.19
C PRO A 145 -8.96 -0.72 -8.69
N LEU A 146 -8.44 0.38 -8.15
CA LEU A 146 -7.10 0.88 -8.48
C LEU A 146 -6.00 -0.08 -8.01
N LEU A 147 -6.12 -0.66 -6.81
CA LEU A 147 -5.19 -1.68 -6.32
C LEU A 147 -5.20 -2.91 -7.24
N LEU A 148 -6.39 -3.39 -7.61
CA LEU A 148 -6.54 -4.53 -8.51
C LEU A 148 -5.98 -4.23 -9.90
N MET A 149 -6.19 -3.03 -10.42
CA MET A 149 -5.59 -2.59 -11.68
C MET A 149 -4.06 -2.67 -11.63
N LYS A 150 -3.43 -2.20 -10.55
CA LYS A 150 -1.98 -2.27 -10.38
C LYS A 150 -1.44 -3.72 -10.26
N ILE A 151 -2.21 -4.60 -9.64
CA ILE A 151 -1.89 -6.03 -9.61
C ILE A 151 -1.97 -6.61 -11.03
N ASN A 152 -3.01 -6.28 -11.79
CA ASN A 152 -3.16 -6.74 -13.17
C ASN A 152 -2.08 -6.19 -14.10
N GLU A 153 -1.69 -4.91 -13.96
CA GLU A 153 -0.56 -4.33 -14.69
C GLU A 153 0.75 -5.11 -14.45
N PHE A 154 0.97 -5.55 -13.21
CA PHE A 154 2.14 -6.37 -12.89
C PHE A 154 2.08 -7.77 -13.50
N LEU A 155 0.90 -8.42 -13.45
CA LEU A 155 0.73 -9.79 -13.92
C LEU A 155 0.73 -9.92 -15.44
N TYR A 156 0.17 -8.95 -16.14
CA TYR A 156 -0.13 -9.04 -17.59
C TYR A 156 0.54 -7.96 -18.44
N GLY A 157 1.21 -6.98 -17.81
CA GLY A 157 1.75 -5.81 -18.49
C GLY A 157 0.68 -4.76 -18.82
N CYS A 158 1.11 -3.54 -19.20
CA CYS A 158 0.18 -2.46 -19.55
C CYS A 158 -0.57 -2.67 -20.87
N ASP A 159 -0.03 -3.50 -21.77
CA ASP A 159 -0.56 -3.67 -23.14
C ASP A 159 -1.86 -4.49 -23.21
N SER A 160 -2.24 -5.17 -22.11
CA SER A 160 -3.43 -6.03 -22.08
C SER A 160 -4.74 -5.26 -21.90
N ILE A 161 -4.70 -4.00 -21.49
CA ILE A 161 -5.91 -3.21 -21.20
C ILE A 161 -6.40 -2.46 -22.45
N GLU A 162 -5.53 -2.07 -23.37
CA GLU A 162 -5.92 -1.37 -24.61
C GLU A 162 -6.65 -2.29 -25.62
N ASN A 163 -6.44 -3.60 -25.56
CA ASN A 163 -7.03 -4.54 -26.52
C ASN A 163 -8.43 -5.06 -26.17
N THR A 164 -9.04 -4.65 -25.05
CA THR A 164 -10.37 -5.10 -24.64
C THR A 164 -11.50 -4.09 -24.85
N ILE A 165 -11.20 -2.90 -25.35
CA ILE A 165 -12.24 -1.97 -25.81
C ILE A 165 -12.40 -2.20 -27.32
N ASP A 166 -13.18 -3.22 -27.67
CA ASP A 166 -13.58 -3.48 -29.05
C ASP A 166 -14.44 -2.31 -29.54
N GLU A 167 -14.04 -1.64 -30.63
CA GLU A 167 -14.70 -0.48 -31.26
C GLU A 167 -16.13 -0.76 -31.79
N LYS A 168 -16.78 -1.81 -31.32
CA LYS A 168 -18.10 -2.24 -31.79
C LYS A 168 -19.27 -1.88 -30.89
N THR A 169 -19.08 -1.03 -29.89
CA THR A 169 -20.20 -0.57 -29.06
C THR A 169 -20.20 0.95 -28.88
N LEU A 170 -20.28 1.67 -29.98
CA LEU A 170 -20.78 3.04 -30.05
C LEU A 170 -21.96 3.12 -31.01
#